data_090932e2135946ddaf7a67f8be2fd3b0
#
_entry.id   090932e2135946ddaf7a67f8be2fd3b0
#
_cell.length_a   1.000
_cell.length_b   1.000
_cell.length_c   1.000
_cell.angle_alpha   90.00
_cell.angle_beta   90.00
_cell.angle_gamma   90.00
#
_symmetry.space_group_name_H-M   'P 1'
#
loop_
_entity.id
_entity.type
_entity.pdbx_description
1 polymer ?
#
loop_
_entity_poly.entity_id
_entity_poly.type
_entity_poly.pdbx_seq_one_letter_code
_entity_poly.pdbx_strand_id
1 'polypeptide(L)'
;MVKTMKKLSCDIETFSDVDLIRCGVYKYADSPNFEMLLFAYAVDDGDVHIIDIAGGEELPEEIIQVIKSDTVVKTAYNAQFERVCLSRYLKLPEGEYLNPQSWYCTAVQAAELALPLSLADVGSVLGLERQKMTEGKELIKYFCVPCKPTKSNGNRTRNRPCHDINKWETFKKYCMRDVDVERQIADKLKMYPISDEEHRLYVLDQIINDRGVLVDCELAKQAV
;
A
#
# COMPACT_ATOMS: atom_id res chain seq x y z
N MET A 1 24.74 0.50 21.05
CA MET A 1 23.95 -0.70 20.63
C MET A 1 23.01 -0.24 19.51
N VAL A 2 23.11 -0.81 18.33
CA VAL A 2 22.13 -0.56 17.25
C VAL A 2 20.82 -1.19 17.73
N LYS A 3 19.77 -0.37 17.88
CA LYS A 3 18.43 -0.87 18.25
C LYS A 3 17.92 -1.72 17.09
N THR A 4 17.75 -3.02 17.32
CA THR A 4 17.20 -3.92 16.30
C THR A 4 15.75 -3.53 16.04
N MET A 5 15.42 -3.12 14.83
CA MET A 5 14.06 -2.83 14.41
C MET A 5 13.24 -4.12 14.41
N LYS A 6 12.04 -4.08 15.01
CA LYS A 6 11.16 -5.25 15.15
C LYS A 6 9.96 -5.19 14.23
N LYS A 7 9.45 -3.98 13.99
CA LYS A 7 8.23 -3.74 13.20
C LYS A 7 8.39 -2.50 12.31
N LEU A 8 7.86 -2.58 11.10
CA LEU A 8 7.68 -1.48 10.18
C LEU A 8 6.19 -1.38 9.82
N SER A 9 5.53 -0.31 10.23
CA SER A 9 4.19 0.04 9.72
C SER A 9 4.35 0.97 8.53
N CYS A 10 3.66 0.73 7.42
CA CYS A 10 3.81 1.55 6.23
C CYS A 10 2.51 1.71 5.43
N ASP A 11 2.49 2.76 4.63
CA ASP A 11 1.46 3.06 3.63
C ASP A 11 2.13 3.71 2.43
N ILE A 12 1.61 3.49 1.22
CA ILE A 12 2.19 4.01 -0.01
C ILE A 12 1.14 4.67 -0.89
N GLU A 13 1.57 5.70 -1.61
CA GLU A 13 0.79 6.27 -2.69
C GLU A 13 1.50 6.04 -4.01
N THR A 14 0.76 5.59 -5.01
CA THR A 14 1.32 5.15 -6.29
C THR A 14 0.55 5.71 -7.47
N PHE A 15 1.19 5.74 -8.63
CA PHE A 15 0.55 6.02 -9.90
C PHE A 15 0.71 4.83 -10.85
N SER A 16 -0.32 4.52 -11.61
CA SER A 16 -0.24 3.66 -12.79
C SER A 16 -1.28 4.12 -13.83
N ASP A 17 -1.04 3.83 -15.08
CA ASP A 17 -2.02 3.99 -16.16
C ASP A 17 -2.98 2.79 -16.28
N VAL A 18 -2.73 1.74 -15.51
CA VAL A 18 -3.60 0.57 -15.38
C VAL A 18 -4.64 0.79 -14.29
N ASP A 19 -5.89 0.47 -14.59
CA ASP A 19 -6.99 0.57 -13.61
C ASP A 19 -6.88 -0.55 -12.56
N LEU A 20 -6.55 -0.16 -11.32
CA LEU A 20 -6.36 -1.06 -10.20
C LEU A 20 -7.61 -1.91 -9.90
N ILE A 21 -8.80 -1.31 -9.97
CA ILE A 21 -10.06 -1.99 -9.64
C ILE A 21 -10.39 -3.08 -10.65
N ARG A 22 -10.10 -2.82 -11.93
CA ARG A 22 -10.41 -3.75 -13.03
C ARG A 22 -9.37 -4.84 -13.22
N CYS A 23 -8.12 -4.54 -12.93
CA CYS A 23 -6.99 -5.40 -13.31
C CYS A 23 -6.27 -6.04 -12.11
N GLY A 24 -6.52 -5.55 -10.89
CA GLY A 24 -5.83 -6.01 -9.68
C GLY A 24 -4.41 -5.45 -9.55
N VAL A 25 -3.84 -5.62 -8.36
CA VAL A 25 -2.57 -4.99 -7.97
C VAL A 25 -1.36 -5.48 -8.80
N TYR A 26 -1.34 -6.75 -9.17
CA TYR A 26 -0.21 -7.32 -9.94
C TYR A 26 -0.05 -6.62 -11.28
N LYS A 27 -1.10 -6.59 -12.08
CA LYS A 27 -1.08 -5.92 -13.38
C LYS A 27 -0.91 -4.40 -13.26
N TYR A 28 -1.44 -3.81 -12.20
CA TYR A 28 -1.27 -2.40 -11.88
C TYR A 28 0.21 -2.05 -11.65
N ALA A 29 0.89 -2.84 -10.82
CA ALA A 29 2.29 -2.64 -10.46
C ALA A 29 3.28 -3.05 -11.56
N ASP A 30 2.90 -3.98 -12.45
CA ASP A 30 3.72 -4.40 -13.58
C ASP A 30 3.66 -3.45 -14.79
N SER A 31 2.84 -2.40 -14.73
CA SER A 31 2.83 -1.37 -15.78
C SER A 31 4.20 -0.71 -15.92
N PRO A 32 4.71 -0.48 -17.14
CA PRO A 32 5.94 0.31 -17.34
C PRO A 32 5.80 1.77 -16.89
N ASN A 33 4.56 2.24 -16.68
CA ASN A 33 4.25 3.57 -16.16
C ASN A 33 3.95 3.57 -14.65
N PHE A 34 4.14 2.43 -13.97
CA PHE A 34 4.01 2.36 -12.51
C PHE A 34 5.09 3.22 -11.84
N GLU A 35 4.67 3.98 -10.83
CA GLU A 35 5.56 4.84 -10.06
C GLU A 35 5.07 4.91 -8.61
N MET A 36 5.96 4.69 -7.66
CA MET A 36 5.71 4.99 -6.26
C MET A 36 5.90 6.49 -6.03
N LEU A 37 4.88 7.15 -5.48
CA LEU A 37 4.85 8.60 -5.30
C LEU A 37 5.29 9.02 -3.91
N LEU A 38 4.71 8.37 -2.90
CA LEU A 38 4.95 8.62 -1.48
C LEU A 38 5.15 7.29 -0.76
N PHE A 39 6.00 7.30 0.25
CA PHE A 39 6.17 6.21 1.20
C PHE A 39 6.12 6.75 2.61
N ALA A 40 5.06 6.47 3.35
CA ALA A 40 4.95 6.80 4.76
C ALA A 40 5.27 5.56 5.61
N TYR A 41 6.00 5.74 6.71
CA TYR A 41 6.37 4.62 7.56
C TYR A 41 6.63 5.04 9.01
N ALA A 42 6.50 4.09 9.90
CA ALA A 42 6.98 4.20 11.28
C ALA A 42 7.71 2.93 11.69
N VAL A 43 8.81 3.07 12.41
CA VAL A 43 9.58 1.95 12.95
C VAL A 43 9.26 1.78 14.43
N ASP A 44 8.85 0.58 14.81
CA ASP A 44 8.41 0.26 16.17
C ASP A 44 7.35 1.27 16.67
N ASP A 45 7.57 1.89 17.81
CA ASP A 45 6.68 2.92 18.40
C ASP A 45 7.11 4.36 18.07
N GLY A 46 8.01 4.52 17.08
CA GLY A 46 8.52 5.84 16.66
C GLY A 46 7.49 6.68 15.90
N ASP A 47 7.90 7.90 15.57
CA ASP A 47 7.09 8.83 14.77
C ASP A 47 6.90 8.34 13.34
N VAL A 48 5.83 8.83 12.70
CA VAL A 48 5.59 8.58 11.27
C VAL A 48 6.47 9.52 10.44
N HIS A 49 7.21 8.93 9.51
CA HIS A 49 8.03 9.61 8.52
C HIS A 49 7.38 9.51 7.15
N ILE A 50 7.69 10.45 6.27
CA ILE A 50 7.26 10.47 4.87
C ILE A 50 8.48 10.65 3.97
N ILE A 51 8.54 9.90 2.87
CA ILE A 51 9.52 10.04 1.80
C ILE A 51 8.76 10.49 0.54
N ASP A 52 9.13 11.64 0.02
CA ASP A 52 8.54 12.23 -1.20
C ASP A 52 9.32 11.77 -2.44
N ILE A 53 9.04 10.54 -2.88
CA ILE A 53 9.75 9.90 -4.00
C ILE A 53 9.49 10.67 -5.30
N ALA A 54 8.25 11.11 -5.54
CA ALA A 54 7.92 11.91 -6.72
C ALA A 54 8.55 13.31 -6.68
N GLY A 55 8.94 13.80 -5.50
CA GLY A 55 9.74 15.00 -5.27
C GLY A 55 11.24 14.78 -5.43
N GLY A 56 11.70 13.55 -5.60
CA GLY A 56 13.11 13.20 -5.81
C GLY A 56 13.84 12.68 -4.57
N GLU A 57 13.12 12.40 -3.48
CA GLU A 57 13.70 11.71 -2.32
C GLU A 57 13.84 10.21 -2.59
N GLU A 58 14.80 9.56 -1.95
CA GLU A 58 15.05 8.13 -2.05
C GLU A 58 14.79 7.45 -0.71
N LEU A 59 14.34 6.19 -0.75
CA LEU A 59 14.23 5.39 0.47
C LEU A 59 15.62 5.19 1.09
N PRO A 60 15.78 5.45 2.40
CA PRO A 60 17.02 5.12 3.09
C PRO A 60 17.36 3.63 2.97
N GLU A 61 18.64 3.32 2.76
CA GLU A 61 19.09 1.93 2.59
C GLU A 61 18.70 1.04 3.79
N GLU A 62 18.73 1.58 5.00
CA GLU A 62 18.30 0.86 6.20
C GLU A 62 16.82 0.44 6.14
N ILE A 63 15.95 1.27 5.58
CA ILE A 63 14.52 0.96 5.40
C ILE A 63 14.34 -0.06 4.28
N ILE A 64 15.12 0.03 3.19
CA ILE A 64 15.12 -0.99 2.14
C ILE A 64 15.50 -2.37 2.70
N GLN A 65 16.52 -2.43 3.56
CA GLN A 65 16.92 -3.68 4.21
C GLN A 65 15.83 -4.22 5.16
N VAL A 66 15.15 -3.34 5.88
CA VAL A 66 14.00 -3.71 6.73
C VAL A 66 12.84 -4.27 5.90
N ILE A 67 12.51 -3.64 4.77
CA ILE A 67 11.46 -4.11 3.85
C ILE A 67 11.79 -5.52 3.32
N LYS A 68 13.05 -5.77 2.95
CA LYS A 68 13.53 -7.06 2.44
C LYS A 68 13.72 -8.14 3.51
N SER A 69 13.79 -7.76 4.78
CA SER A 69 14.06 -8.69 5.88
C SER A 69 12.85 -9.57 6.20
N ASP A 70 13.04 -10.88 6.31
CA ASP A 70 12.01 -11.81 6.76
C ASP A 70 11.86 -11.84 8.30
N THR A 71 12.79 -11.20 9.04
CA THR A 71 12.78 -11.18 10.50
C THR A 71 12.13 -9.95 11.09
N VAL A 72 11.88 -8.92 10.29
CA VAL A 72 11.17 -7.72 10.70
C VAL A 72 9.71 -7.83 10.25
N VAL A 73 8.78 -7.64 11.17
CA VAL A 73 7.34 -7.62 10.86
C VAL A 73 7.00 -6.35 10.07
N LYS A 74 6.32 -6.50 8.95
CA LYS A 74 5.73 -5.38 8.19
C LYS A 74 4.23 -5.38 8.39
N THR A 75 3.65 -4.21 8.66
CA THR A 75 2.20 -4.05 8.79
C THR A 75 1.71 -2.95 7.87
N ALA A 76 0.55 -3.17 7.27
CA ALA A 76 -0.16 -2.18 6.47
C ALA A 76 -1.67 -2.51 6.47
N TYR A 77 -2.49 -1.52 6.11
CA TYR A 77 -3.90 -1.76 5.86
C TYR A 77 -4.12 -2.15 4.40
N ASN A 78 -4.43 -3.44 4.13
CA ASN A 78 -4.38 -4.09 2.82
C ASN A 78 -2.94 -4.37 2.34
N ALA A 79 -2.15 -4.99 3.20
CA ALA A 79 -0.70 -5.21 3.05
C ALA A 79 -0.26 -5.91 1.74
N GLN A 80 -1.17 -6.57 1.02
CA GLN A 80 -0.90 -7.11 -0.32
C GLN A 80 -0.51 -5.99 -1.29
N PHE A 81 -1.18 -4.84 -1.22
CA PHE A 81 -0.93 -3.72 -2.11
C PHE A 81 0.49 -3.18 -1.91
N GLU A 82 0.87 -2.89 -0.65
CA GLU A 82 2.20 -2.40 -0.31
C GLU A 82 3.28 -3.40 -0.72
N ARG A 83 3.09 -4.68 -0.37
CA ARG A 83 4.05 -5.74 -0.66
C ARG A 83 4.32 -5.89 -2.16
N VAL A 84 3.28 -5.95 -2.98
CA VAL A 84 3.41 -6.10 -4.45
C VAL A 84 4.03 -4.85 -5.08
N CYS A 85 3.54 -3.66 -4.72
CA CYS A 85 4.06 -2.40 -5.25
C CYS A 85 5.53 -2.16 -4.85
N LEU A 86 5.88 -2.44 -3.59
CA LEU A 86 7.27 -2.35 -3.12
C LEU A 86 8.19 -3.35 -3.83
N SER A 87 7.69 -4.55 -4.15
CA SER A 87 8.45 -5.53 -4.94
C SER A 87 8.87 -4.96 -6.29
N ARG A 88 7.96 -4.29 -6.99
CA ARG A 88 8.24 -3.63 -8.28
C ARG A 88 9.14 -2.40 -8.13
N TYR A 89 8.89 -1.57 -7.11
CA TYR A 89 9.76 -0.42 -6.81
C TYR A 89 11.21 -0.84 -6.54
N LEU A 90 11.41 -1.92 -5.78
CA LEU A 90 12.72 -2.51 -5.49
C LEU A 90 13.32 -3.29 -6.67
N LYS A 91 12.63 -3.33 -7.80
CA LYS A 91 13.07 -3.98 -9.04
C LYS A 91 13.38 -5.48 -8.87
N LEU A 92 12.57 -6.18 -8.07
CA LEU A 92 12.63 -7.63 -8.05
C LEU A 92 12.31 -8.18 -9.44
N PRO A 93 12.90 -9.33 -9.82
CA PRO A 93 12.60 -9.96 -11.11
C PRO A 93 11.10 -10.14 -11.35
N GLU A 94 10.71 -10.23 -12.63
CA GLU A 94 9.32 -10.51 -13.00
C GLU A 94 8.85 -11.84 -12.39
N GLY A 95 7.66 -11.82 -11.76
CA GLY A 95 7.11 -12.97 -11.06
C GLY A 95 7.67 -13.20 -9.66
N GLU A 96 8.66 -12.42 -9.21
CA GLU A 96 9.18 -12.48 -7.85
C GLU A 96 8.63 -11.33 -7.01
N TYR A 97 8.28 -11.63 -5.76
CA TYR A 97 7.71 -10.69 -4.80
C TYR A 97 8.38 -10.83 -3.45
N LEU A 98 8.30 -9.78 -2.63
CA LEU A 98 8.73 -9.83 -1.23
C LEU A 98 7.99 -10.97 -0.50
N ASN A 99 8.74 -11.73 0.32
CA ASN A 99 8.20 -12.87 1.05
C ASN A 99 7.02 -12.44 1.94
N PRO A 100 5.81 -13.02 1.76
CA PRO A 100 4.63 -12.62 2.52
C PRO A 100 4.67 -13.02 4.00
N GLN A 101 5.57 -13.93 4.41
CA GLN A 101 5.61 -14.50 5.77
C GLN A 101 5.73 -13.45 6.88
N SER A 102 6.43 -12.34 6.62
CA SER A 102 6.64 -11.26 7.58
C SER A 102 5.67 -10.08 7.41
N TRP A 103 4.68 -10.21 6.53
CA TRP A 103 3.65 -9.19 6.30
C TRP A 103 2.36 -9.53 7.03
N TYR A 104 1.86 -8.58 7.81
CA TYR A 104 0.61 -8.69 8.56
C TYR A 104 -0.37 -7.61 8.06
N CYS A 105 -1.55 -8.04 7.67
CA CYS A 105 -2.58 -7.16 7.14
C CYS A 105 -3.58 -6.80 8.23
N THR A 106 -3.61 -5.54 8.66
CA THR A 106 -4.54 -5.06 9.68
C THR A 106 -6.00 -5.12 9.20
N ALA A 107 -6.24 -5.03 7.87
CA ALA A 107 -7.58 -5.23 7.32
C ALA A 107 -8.06 -6.68 7.48
N VAL A 108 -7.18 -7.68 7.34
CA VAL A 108 -7.51 -9.10 7.58
C VAL A 108 -7.83 -9.31 9.06
N GLN A 109 -7.02 -8.77 9.97
CA GLN A 109 -7.30 -8.84 11.40
C GLN A 109 -8.65 -8.20 11.76
N ALA A 110 -8.98 -7.06 11.18
CA ALA A 110 -10.26 -6.41 11.39
C ALA A 110 -11.43 -7.27 10.85
N ALA A 111 -11.24 -7.90 9.68
CA ALA A 111 -12.24 -8.77 9.07
C ALA A 111 -12.55 -10.02 9.91
N GLU A 112 -11.53 -10.67 10.52
CA GLU A 112 -11.72 -11.79 11.45
C GLU A 112 -12.62 -11.43 12.64
N LEU A 113 -12.56 -10.17 13.06
CA LEU A 113 -13.37 -9.63 14.15
C LEU A 113 -14.73 -9.09 13.67
N ALA A 114 -15.12 -9.37 12.42
CA ALA A 114 -16.36 -8.90 11.78
C ALA A 114 -16.47 -7.36 11.76
N LEU A 115 -15.34 -6.63 11.76
CA LEU A 115 -15.31 -5.19 11.58
C LEU A 115 -15.44 -4.83 10.08
N PRO A 116 -15.79 -3.58 9.76
CA PRO A 116 -15.82 -3.12 8.36
C PRO A 116 -14.48 -3.32 7.63
N LEU A 117 -14.52 -3.34 6.29
CA LEU A 117 -13.32 -3.60 5.48
C LEU A 117 -12.50 -2.33 5.15
N SER A 118 -13.07 -1.14 5.28
CA SER A 118 -12.32 0.09 4.99
C SER A 118 -11.64 0.65 6.24
N LEU A 119 -10.43 1.18 6.06
CA LEU A 119 -9.66 1.85 7.14
C LEU A 119 -10.50 2.91 7.87
N ALA A 120 -11.25 3.73 7.10
CA ALA A 120 -12.09 4.79 7.65
C ALA A 120 -13.23 4.24 8.53
N ASP A 121 -13.92 3.21 8.05
CA ASP A 121 -15.08 2.66 8.76
C ASP A 121 -14.64 1.91 10.02
N VAL A 122 -13.53 1.15 9.96
CA VAL A 122 -12.93 0.52 11.16
C VAL A 122 -12.52 1.57 12.18
N GLY A 123 -11.84 2.62 11.75
CA GLY A 123 -11.46 3.72 12.63
C GLY A 123 -12.68 4.37 13.31
N SER A 124 -13.77 4.55 12.56
CA SER A 124 -15.03 5.08 13.10
C SER A 124 -15.67 4.14 14.14
N VAL A 125 -15.78 2.84 13.82
CA VAL A 125 -16.37 1.84 14.73
C VAL A 125 -15.55 1.73 16.02
N LEU A 126 -14.22 1.80 15.95
CA LEU A 126 -13.33 1.73 17.10
C LEU A 126 -13.21 3.06 17.86
N GLY A 127 -13.93 4.11 17.44
CA GLY A 127 -13.96 5.41 18.12
C GLY A 127 -12.60 6.11 18.10
N LEU A 128 -11.86 6.04 16.99
CA LEU A 128 -10.59 6.74 16.87
C LEU A 128 -10.81 8.25 16.75
N GLU A 129 -10.06 9.04 17.53
CA GLU A 129 -10.11 10.51 17.48
C GLU A 129 -9.59 11.05 16.13
N ARG A 130 -8.59 10.37 15.56
CA ARG A 130 -7.99 10.71 14.27
C ARG A 130 -8.55 9.79 13.20
N GLN A 131 -9.61 10.26 12.55
CA GLN A 131 -10.20 9.55 11.43
C GLN A 131 -9.48 9.87 10.12
N LYS A 132 -9.69 9.02 9.11
CA LYS A 132 -9.20 9.22 7.75
C LYS A 132 -9.63 10.60 7.22
N MET A 133 -8.72 11.28 6.52
CA MET A 133 -9.03 12.57 5.90
C MET A 133 -10.07 12.42 4.77
N THR A 134 -11.09 13.25 4.77
CA THR A 134 -12.18 13.20 3.78
C THR A 134 -11.71 13.54 2.36
N GLU A 135 -10.67 14.36 2.24
CA GLU A 135 -10.09 14.80 0.97
C GLU A 135 -9.27 13.70 0.25
N GLY A 136 -8.96 12.60 0.93
CA GLY A 136 -8.09 11.54 0.41
C GLY A 136 -8.53 10.98 -0.94
N LYS A 137 -9.83 10.74 -1.13
CA LYS A 137 -10.35 10.21 -2.41
C LYS A 137 -10.11 11.17 -3.58
N GLU A 138 -10.21 12.48 -3.35
CA GLU A 138 -9.96 13.48 -4.39
C GLU A 138 -8.47 13.60 -4.72
N LEU A 139 -7.60 13.48 -3.69
CA LEU A 139 -6.16 13.52 -3.85
C LEU A 139 -5.64 12.28 -4.60
N ILE A 140 -6.12 11.08 -4.24
CA ILE A 140 -5.85 9.84 -4.96
C ILE A 140 -6.27 9.97 -6.42
N LYS A 141 -7.50 10.42 -6.70
CA LYS A 141 -7.97 10.64 -8.07
C LYS A 141 -7.12 11.66 -8.82
N TYR A 142 -6.58 12.66 -8.12
CA TYR A 142 -5.78 13.71 -8.75
C TYR A 142 -4.36 13.24 -9.09
N PHE A 143 -3.68 12.54 -8.18
CA PHE A 143 -2.27 12.17 -8.35
C PHE A 143 -2.04 10.73 -8.82
N CYS A 144 -2.89 9.79 -8.42
CA CYS A 144 -2.69 8.35 -8.63
C CYS A 144 -3.35 7.81 -9.90
N VAL A 145 -4.23 8.58 -10.54
CA VAL A 145 -5.01 8.14 -11.71
C VAL A 145 -4.74 9.04 -12.90
N PRO A 146 -4.67 8.50 -14.14
CA PRO A 146 -4.57 9.31 -15.35
C PRO A 146 -5.72 10.33 -15.45
N CYS A 147 -5.41 11.54 -15.87
CA CYS A 147 -6.40 12.56 -16.13
C CYS A 147 -6.66 12.74 -17.63
N LYS A 148 -7.87 13.20 -17.97
CA LYS A 148 -8.22 13.52 -19.35
C LYS A 148 -7.47 14.79 -19.81
N PRO A 149 -6.82 14.77 -20.99
CA PRO A 149 -6.20 15.96 -21.54
C PRO A 149 -7.28 16.99 -21.91
N THR A 150 -7.07 18.24 -21.47
CA THR A 150 -7.94 19.39 -21.76
C THR A 150 -7.07 20.61 -22.01
N LYS A 151 -7.62 21.63 -22.69
CA LYS A 151 -6.91 22.91 -22.89
C LYS A 151 -6.54 23.57 -21.55
N SER A 152 -7.42 23.46 -20.55
CA SER A 152 -7.21 24.06 -19.22
C SER A 152 -6.11 23.40 -18.41
N ASN A 153 -5.84 22.12 -18.64
CA ASN A 153 -4.75 21.42 -17.96
C ASN A 153 -3.47 21.28 -18.82
N GLY A 154 -3.38 22.03 -19.94
CA GLY A 154 -2.22 21.96 -20.84
C GLY A 154 -2.11 20.64 -21.60
N ASN A 155 -3.22 19.95 -21.86
CA ASN A 155 -3.34 18.66 -22.55
C ASN A 155 -2.54 17.53 -21.85
N ARG A 156 -2.29 17.63 -20.53
CA ARG A 156 -1.60 16.56 -19.81
C ARG A 156 -2.54 15.39 -19.50
N THR A 157 -1.96 14.20 -19.46
CA THR A 157 -2.64 12.95 -19.10
C THR A 157 -2.41 12.52 -17.66
N ARG A 158 -1.56 13.26 -16.91
CA ARG A 158 -1.18 12.98 -15.54
C ARG A 158 -0.94 14.28 -14.75
N ASN A 159 -1.32 14.30 -13.49
CA ASN A 159 -0.94 15.35 -12.55
C ASN A 159 0.32 14.94 -11.77
N ARG A 160 1.25 15.86 -11.61
CA ARG A 160 2.49 15.72 -10.85
C ARG A 160 2.49 16.69 -9.67
N PRO A 161 3.37 16.53 -8.67
CA PRO A 161 3.47 17.43 -7.52
C PRO A 161 3.50 18.92 -7.89
N CYS A 162 4.28 19.27 -8.92
CA CYS A 162 4.43 20.66 -9.38
C CYS A 162 3.17 21.30 -9.96
N HIS A 163 2.13 20.54 -10.28
CA HIS A 163 0.89 21.07 -10.82
C HIS A 163 -0.05 21.64 -9.75
N ASP A 164 0.09 21.20 -8.50
CA ASP A 164 -0.65 21.74 -7.35
C ASP A 164 0.10 21.38 -6.04
N ILE A 165 1.00 22.26 -5.64
CA ILE A 165 1.86 22.07 -4.48
C ILE A 165 1.03 21.96 -3.19
N ASN A 166 -0.06 22.73 -3.07
CA ASN A 166 -0.88 22.69 -1.86
C ASN A 166 -1.60 21.35 -1.71
N LYS A 167 -2.14 20.82 -2.81
CA LYS A 167 -2.70 19.46 -2.80
C LYS A 167 -1.64 18.42 -2.51
N TRP A 168 -0.41 18.59 -3.02
CA TRP A 168 0.68 17.65 -2.76
C TRP A 168 1.06 17.62 -1.27
N GLU A 169 1.21 18.78 -0.63
CA GLU A 169 1.46 18.85 0.81
C GLU A 169 0.31 18.23 1.64
N THR A 170 -0.94 18.39 1.18
CA THR A 170 -2.08 17.73 1.82
C THR A 170 -2.02 16.22 1.60
N PHE A 171 -1.58 15.76 0.43
CA PHE A 171 -1.47 14.34 0.11
C PHE A 171 -0.38 13.64 0.93
N LYS A 172 0.75 14.29 1.18
CA LYS A 172 1.78 13.78 2.12
C LYS A 172 1.21 13.59 3.53
N LYS A 173 0.45 14.57 4.02
CA LYS A 173 -0.23 14.46 5.33
C LYS A 173 -1.27 13.35 5.35
N TYR A 174 -1.94 13.12 4.22
CA TYR A 174 -2.91 12.03 4.07
C TYR A 174 -2.22 10.67 4.19
N CYS A 175 -1.15 10.40 3.44
CA CYS A 175 -0.38 9.17 3.50
C CYS A 175 0.17 8.90 4.92
N MET A 176 0.75 9.92 5.59
CA MET A 176 1.19 9.79 6.98
C MET A 176 0.03 9.46 7.94
N ARG A 177 -1.15 10.06 7.69
CA ARG A 177 -2.33 9.83 8.51
C ARG A 177 -2.84 8.39 8.38
N ASP A 178 -2.76 7.78 7.20
CA ASP A 178 -3.21 6.41 7.00
C ASP A 178 -2.32 5.43 7.79
N VAL A 179 -1.00 5.65 7.91
CA VAL A 179 -0.10 4.91 8.83
C VAL A 179 -0.51 5.12 10.30
N ASP A 180 -0.77 6.36 10.72
CA ASP A 180 -1.19 6.64 12.09
C ASP A 180 -2.50 5.94 12.45
N VAL A 181 -3.48 5.94 11.55
CA VAL A 181 -4.78 5.29 11.77
C VAL A 181 -4.63 3.78 11.80
N GLU A 182 -3.84 3.20 10.86
CA GLU A 182 -3.55 1.75 10.87
C GLU A 182 -2.94 1.31 12.21
N ARG A 183 -1.92 2.03 12.70
CA ARG A 183 -1.26 1.74 13.97
C ARG A 183 -2.22 1.82 15.16
N GLN A 184 -3.10 2.82 15.19
CA GLN A 184 -4.12 2.95 16.23
C GLN A 184 -5.14 1.80 16.19
N ILE A 185 -5.54 1.36 14.99
CA ILE A 185 -6.38 0.17 14.83
C ILE A 185 -5.64 -1.06 15.35
N ALA A 186 -4.41 -1.30 14.91
CA ALA A 186 -3.59 -2.43 15.36
C ALA A 186 -3.41 -2.44 16.90
N ASP A 187 -3.22 -1.27 17.54
CA ASP A 187 -3.14 -1.16 19.00
C ASP A 187 -4.47 -1.50 19.68
N LYS A 188 -5.60 -1.04 19.14
CA LYS A 188 -6.93 -1.42 19.65
C LYS A 188 -7.21 -2.92 19.54
N LEU A 189 -6.72 -3.55 18.47
CA LEU A 189 -6.93 -4.96 18.18
C LEU A 189 -5.84 -5.88 18.76
N LYS A 190 -4.82 -5.36 19.46
CA LYS A 190 -3.68 -6.14 19.94
C LYS A 190 -4.04 -7.30 20.90
N MET A 191 -5.18 -7.20 21.59
CA MET A 191 -5.68 -8.27 22.46
C MET A 191 -6.36 -9.40 21.68
N TYR A 192 -6.56 -9.22 20.39
CA TYR A 192 -7.18 -10.16 19.46
C TYR A 192 -6.24 -10.37 18.26
N PRO A 193 -5.04 -10.95 18.47
CA PRO A 193 -4.09 -11.14 17.39
C PRO A 193 -4.62 -12.17 16.38
N ILE A 194 -4.24 -12.03 15.12
CA ILE A 194 -4.45 -13.06 14.11
C ILE A 194 -3.84 -14.37 14.60
N SER A 195 -4.58 -15.48 14.51
CA SER A 195 -4.05 -16.79 14.88
C SER A 195 -2.94 -17.24 13.91
N ASP A 196 -2.05 -18.11 14.36
CA ASP A 196 -0.98 -18.67 13.50
C ASP A 196 -1.58 -19.43 12.29
N GLU A 197 -2.77 -20.01 12.43
CA GLU A 197 -3.46 -20.69 11.36
C GLU A 197 -3.98 -19.70 10.29
N GLU A 198 -4.66 -18.65 10.71
CA GLU A 198 -5.15 -17.61 9.81
C GLU A 198 -4.00 -16.85 9.13
N HIS A 199 -2.92 -16.58 9.85
CA HIS A 199 -1.74 -16.00 9.22
C HIS A 199 -1.14 -16.92 8.15
N ARG A 200 -1.08 -18.25 8.40
CA ARG A 200 -0.64 -19.21 7.39
C ARG A 200 -1.58 -19.24 6.17
N LEU A 201 -2.89 -19.15 6.37
CA LEU A 201 -3.85 -19.06 5.28
C LEU A 201 -3.68 -17.76 4.47
N TYR A 202 -3.47 -16.62 5.16
CA TYR A 202 -3.14 -15.36 4.50
C TYR A 202 -1.87 -15.47 3.64
N VAL A 203 -0.79 -16.04 4.19
CA VAL A 203 0.47 -16.26 3.47
C VAL A 203 0.27 -17.18 2.26
N LEU A 204 -0.49 -18.26 2.43
CA LEU A 204 -0.81 -19.19 1.33
C LEU A 204 -1.60 -18.50 0.21
N ASP A 205 -2.59 -17.68 0.56
CA ASP A 205 -3.34 -16.86 -0.40
C ASP A 205 -2.40 -15.95 -1.19
N GLN A 206 -1.50 -15.26 -0.50
CA GLN A 206 -0.51 -14.39 -1.15
C GLN A 206 0.40 -15.18 -2.12
N ILE A 207 0.88 -16.37 -1.72
CA ILE A 207 1.73 -17.22 -2.58
C ILE A 207 0.95 -17.69 -3.82
N ILE A 208 -0.33 -18.06 -3.67
CA ILE A 208 -1.18 -18.48 -4.79
C ILE A 208 -1.36 -17.30 -5.77
N ASN A 209 -1.63 -16.10 -5.25
CA ASN A 209 -1.81 -14.92 -6.06
C ASN A 209 -0.50 -14.48 -6.75
N ASP A 210 0.64 -14.56 -6.07
CA ASP A 210 1.97 -14.26 -6.62
C ASP A 210 2.30 -15.16 -7.82
N ARG A 211 1.99 -16.46 -7.70
CA ARG A 211 2.20 -17.45 -8.77
C ARG A 211 1.21 -17.29 -9.92
N GLY A 212 0.00 -16.85 -9.62
CA GLY A 212 -1.12 -16.83 -10.55
C GLY A 212 -1.65 -18.24 -10.91
N VAL A 213 -2.61 -18.26 -11.80
CA VAL A 213 -3.23 -19.49 -12.33
C VAL A 213 -3.05 -19.53 -13.83
N LEU A 214 -2.55 -20.65 -14.37
CA LEU A 214 -2.42 -20.84 -15.81
C LEU A 214 -3.83 -20.93 -16.44
N VAL A 215 -4.09 -20.02 -17.38
CA VAL A 215 -5.33 -19.99 -18.17
C VAL A 215 -5.02 -20.29 -19.63
N ASP A 216 -5.76 -21.22 -20.24
CA ASP A 216 -5.69 -21.44 -21.69
C ASP A 216 -6.42 -20.28 -22.40
N CYS A 217 -5.59 -19.29 -22.81
CA CYS A 217 -6.08 -18.07 -23.45
C CYS A 217 -6.69 -18.36 -24.84
N GLU A 218 -6.24 -19.41 -25.55
CA GLU A 218 -6.80 -19.76 -26.86
C GLU A 218 -8.19 -20.39 -26.70
N LEU A 219 -8.36 -21.30 -25.74
CA LEU A 219 -9.67 -21.85 -25.40
C LEU A 219 -10.63 -20.73 -24.94
N ALA A 220 -10.16 -19.82 -24.07
CA ALA A 220 -10.98 -18.71 -23.58
C ALA A 220 -11.44 -17.79 -24.71
N LYS A 221 -10.58 -17.47 -25.68
CA LYS A 221 -10.94 -16.67 -26.88
C LYS A 221 -11.95 -17.33 -27.78
N GLN A 222 -11.92 -18.67 -27.88
CA GLN A 222 -12.85 -19.43 -28.71
C GLN A 222 -14.23 -19.62 -28.03
N ALA A 223 -14.30 -19.44 -26.72
CA ALA A 223 -15.54 -19.59 -25.92
C ALA A 223 -16.36 -18.28 -25.85
N VAL A 224 -15.85 -17.16 -26.33
CA VAL A 224 -16.51 -15.84 -26.37
C VAL A 224 -16.95 -15.53 -27.79
#